data_4add57c4df10ce5cd964ac7728e5325f
#
_entry.id   4add57c4df10ce5cd964ac7728e5325f
#
_cell.length_a   1.000
_cell.length_b   1.000
_cell.length_c   1.000
_cell.angle_alpha   90.00
_cell.angle_beta   90.00
_cell.angle_gamma   90.00
#
_symmetry.space_group_name_H-M   'P 1'
#
loop_
_entity.id
_entity.type
_entity.pdbx_description
1 polymer ?
#
loop_
_entity_poly.entity_id
_entity_poly.type
_entity_poly.pdbx_seq_one_letter_code
_entity_poly.pdbx_strand_id
1 'polypeptide(L)'
;MKIYKDYSLLPYNTFGMDVKAARFVEYDSVEELTGFLAGHEDVFPCLHVGGGSNLLFTADYAGTVLHSAIKGREIVGETEDWVDIRVGAGEVWDDFVAYAVACGWYGAENLSLIPGEVGASAVQNIGAYGVEAKDLIRFVDTVCLETGCRRRFANEECCYSYRESVFKKELKGKYIVTHVTFRLGKRPAFRLDYGNIQAELGGAEPTLEGVRQAVIRIRRAKLPDPKLLGNGGSFFMNPVVPAEQFEALAQRFPDMPCYPVAGGRVKIPAGWLIDRCGWKGKSIGRAAVYERQALVLVNLGGASGKEILQLAQAVAHSVKDKFGVTIAPEVNII
;
A
#
# COMPACT_ATOMS: atom_id res chain seq x y z
N MET A 1 1.53 21.03 -16.03
CA MET A 1 2.78 20.45 -15.48
C MET A 1 3.52 21.47 -14.61
N LYS A 2 4.08 21.04 -13.47
CA LYS A 2 4.91 21.86 -12.58
C LYS A 2 6.26 21.18 -12.38
N ILE A 3 7.36 21.93 -12.48
CA ILE A 3 8.72 21.42 -12.35
C ILE A 3 9.46 22.27 -11.30
N TYR A 4 10.04 21.61 -10.30
CA TYR A 4 10.78 22.25 -9.22
C TYR A 4 12.16 21.61 -9.08
N LYS A 5 13.16 22.41 -8.66
CA LYS A 5 14.49 21.95 -8.26
C LYS A 5 14.61 21.96 -6.75
N ASP A 6 15.41 21.06 -6.19
CA ASP A 6 15.69 20.96 -4.75
C ASP A 6 14.41 20.96 -3.89
N TYR A 7 13.42 20.21 -4.34
CA TYR A 7 12.06 20.22 -3.79
C TYR A 7 11.93 19.29 -2.58
N SER A 8 11.32 19.81 -1.49
CA SER A 8 11.05 18.99 -0.30
C SER A 8 10.00 17.93 -0.59
N LEU A 9 10.31 16.67 -0.26
CA LEU A 9 9.42 15.53 -0.36
C LEU A 9 8.61 15.30 0.93
N LEU A 10 8.65 16.20 1.90
CA LEU A 10 7.88 16.10 3.15
C LEU A 10 6.38 15.89 2.91
N PRO A 11 5.72 16.54 1.93
CA PRO A 11 4.31 16.27 1.62
C PRO A 11 4.05 14.92 0.92
N TYR A 12 5.10 14.26 0.42
CA TYR A 12 5.04 13.06 -0.41
C TYR A 12 5.66 11.83 0.26
N ASN A 13 5.72 11.81 1.60
CA ASN A 13 6.01 10.63 2.38
C ASN A 13 5.34 10.70 3.75
N THR A 14 4.67 9.63 4.12
CA THR A 14 3.89 9.58 5.36
C THR A 14 4.72 9.30 6.61
N PHE A 15 6.01 8.97 6.48
CA PHE A 15 6.94 8.94 7.61
C PHE A 15 7.35 10.33 8.11
N GLY A 16 7.06 11.39 7.33
CA GLY A 16 7.44 12.75 7.67
C GLY A 16 8.95 12.99 7.59
N MET A 17 9.61 12.36 6.61
CA MET A 17 11.03 12.59 6.33
C MET A 17 11.19 13.91 5.56
N ASP A 18 11.93 14.85 6.12
CA ASP A 18 12.29 16.10 5.43
C ASP A 18 13.54 15.88 4.57
N VAL A 19 13.31 15.30 3.39
CA VAL A 19 14.32 15.04 2.37
C VAL A 19 13.94 15.76 1.08
N LYS A 20 14.91 16.00 0.20
CA LYS A 20 14.72 16.71 -1.07
C LYS A 20 14.90 15.79 -2.27
N ALA A 21 14.19 16.11 -3.35
CA ALA A 21 14.49 15.59 -4.69
C ALA A 21 15.28 16.64 -5.46
N ALA A 22 16.29 16.24 -6.24
CA ALA A 22 17.00 17.14 -7.13
C ALA A 22 16.06 17.80 -8.15
N ARG A 23 15.08 17.04 -8.64
CA ARG A 23 13.98 17.52 -9.48
C ARG A 23 12.67 16.88 -9.05
N PHE A 24 11.61 17.67 -8.96
CA PHE A 24 10.24 17.19 -8.73
C PHE A 24 9.36 17.65 -9.88
N VAL A 25 8.59 16.73 -10.47
CA VAL A 25 7.70 17.00 -11.60
C VAL A 25 6.31 16.49 -11.27
N GLU A 26 5.34 17.42 -11.23
CA GLU A 26 3.92 17.10 -11.09
C GLU A 26 3.23 17.34 -12.43
N TYR A 27 2.50 16.32 -12.91
CA TYR A 27 1.75 16.36 -14.17
C TYR A 27 0.30 15.97 -13.93
N ASP A 28 -0.64 16.59 -14.67
CA ASP A 28 -2.08 16.40 -14.51
C ASP A 28 -2.76 15.70 -15.72
N SER A 29 -1.98 15.37 -16.76
CA SER A 29 -2.46 14.64 -17.94
C SER A 29 -1.41 13.66 -18.47
N VAL A 30 -1.86 12.70 -19.25
CA VAL A 30 -0.98 11.75 -19.94
C VAL A 30 -0.13 12.48 -20.98
N GLU A 31 -0.71 13.49 -21.65
CA GLU A 31 -0.06 14.34 -22.64
C GLU A 31 1.11 15.12 -22.03
N GLU A 32 0.92 15.70 -20.85
CA GLU A 32 2.01 16.36 -20.11
C GLU A 32 3.14 15.39 -19.77
N LEU A 33 2.81 14.18 -19.25
CA LEU A 33 3.80 13.16 -18.95
C LEU A 33 4.59 12.74 -20.18
N THR A 34 3.90 12.40 -21.27
CA THR A 34 4.54 11.94 -22.52
C THR A 34 5.38 13.05 -23.16
N GLY A 35 4.88 14.30 -23.14
CA GLY A 35 5.62 15.46 -23.61
C GLY A 35 6.89 15.73 -22.79
N PHE A 36 6.80 15.58 -21.46
CA PHE A 36 7.96 15.71 -20.57
C PHE A 36 9.02 14.63 -20.87
N LEU A 37 8.61 13.37 -21.00
CA LEU A 37 9.54 12.26 -21.30
C LEU A 37 10.23 12.43 -22.65
N ALA A 38 9.51 12.91 -23.67
CA ALA A 38 10.07 13.15 -25.00
C ALA A 38 11.06 14.33 -25.06
N GLY A 39 10.91 15.32 -24.18
CA GLY A 39 11.74 16.52 -24.12
C GLY A 39 12.94 16.47 -23.19
N HIS A 40 13.10 15.41 -22.39
CA HIS A 40 14.10 15.32 -21.32
C HIS A 40 14.81 13.96 -21.31
N GLU A 41 15.97 13.89 -21.92
CA GLU A 41 16.82 12.68 -21.88
C GLU A 41 17.42 12.46 -20.48
N ASP A 42 17.50 13.50 -19.64
CA ASP A 42 18.10 13.51 -18.30
C ASP A 42 17.10 13.21 -17.15
N VAL A 43 16.02 12.50 -17.43
CA VAL A 43 15.01 12.14 -16.41
C VAL A 43 15.56 11.18 -15.34
N PHE A 44 16.52 10.34 -15.71
CA PHE A 44 17.04 9.30 -14.84
C PHE A 44 18.22 9.75 -13.95
N PRO A 45 18.35 9.21 -12.71
CA PRO A 45 17.46 8.23 -12.10
C PRO A 45 16.08 8.83 -11.79
N CYS A 46 15.02 8.01 -11.94
CA CYS A 46 13.64 8.43 -11.84
C CYS A 46 12.88 7.59 -10.82
N LEU A 47 12.10 8.25 -9.98
CA LEU A 47 11.19 7.63 -9.01
C LEU A 47 9.79 8.19 -9.20
N HIS A 48 8.80 7.34 -9.46
CA HIS A 48 7.40 7.73 -9.44
C HIS A 48 6.81 7.54 -8.05
N VAL A 49 6.24 8.59 -7.47
CA VAL A 49 5.60 8.56 -6.15
C VAL A 49 4.13 8.93 -6.26
N GLY A 50 3.30 8.27 -5.47
CA GLY A 50 1.94 8.72 -5.16
C GLY A 50 1.95 9.47 -3.83
N GLY A 51 0.97 9.22 -2.96
CA GLY A 51 0.91 9.84 -1.63
C GLY A 51 2.02 9.43 -0.65
N GLY A 52 3.01 8.65 -1.09
CA GLY A 52 4.19 8.27 -0.31
C GLY A 52 3.93 7.43 0.94
N SER A 53 2.78 6.74 0.99
CA SER A 53 2.34 5.97 2.16
C SER A 53 3.06 4.64 2.36
N ASN A 54 3.91 4.23 1.40
CA ASN A 54 4.70 2.99 1.47
C ASN A 54 6.16 3.22 1.06
N LEU A 55 6.71 4.40 1.39
CA LEU A 55 8.09 4.81 1.10
C LEU A 55 8.81 5.24 2.38
N LEU A 56 10.07 4.84 2.52
CA LEU A 56 11.00 5.35 3.52
C LEU A 56 12.22 5.94 2.82
N PHE A 57 12.33 7.26 2.81
CA PHE A 57 13.53 7.95 2.35
C PHE A 57 14.60 7.93 3.43
N THR A 58 15.81 7.48 3.09
CA THR A 58 16.97 7.45 4.00
C THR A 58 17.95 8.59 3.77
N ALA A 59 17.81 9.30 2.64
CA ALA A 59 18.60 10.47 2.24
C ALA A 59 17.81 11.28 1.21
N ASP A 60 18.38 12.42 0.78
CA ASP A 60 17.90 13.17 -0.38
C ASP A 60 17.96 12.30 -1.65
N TYR A 61 17.00 12.49 -2.54
CA TYR A 61 16.94 11.77 -3.81
C TYR A 61 17.63 12.57 -4.91
N ALA A 62 18.79 12.11 -5.36
CA ALA A 62 19.62 12.80 -6.35
C ALA A 62 19.10 12.67 -7.81
N GLY A 63 17.82 12.42 -8.01
CA GLY A 63 17.19 12.23 -9.32
C GLY A 63 15.90 12.99 -9.48
N THR A 64 15.12 12.57 -10.47
CA THR A 64 13.78 13.11 -10.76
C THR A 64 12.70 12.33 -10.04
N VAL A 65 11.90 12.99 -9.20
CA VAL A 65 10.67 12.43 -8.65
C VAL A 65 9.51 12.88 -9.52
N LEU A 66 8.73 11.93 -10.03
CA LEU A 66 7.50 12.16 -10.78
C LEU A 66 6.30 11.90 -9.88
N HIS A 67 5.31 12.80 -9.92
CA HIS A 67 4.04 12.67 -9.20
C HIS A 67 2.87 12.89 -10.14
N SER A 68 1.88 11.99 -10.09
CA SER A 68 0.68 12.08 -10.90
C SER A 68 -0.40 12.90 -10.19
N ALA A 69 -0.79 14.02 -10.76
CA ALA A 69 -1.99 14.76 -10.39
C ALA A 69 -3.18 14.44 -11.32
N ILE A 70 -3.11 13.37 -12.09
CA ILE A 70 -4.21 12.94 -12.99
C ILE A 70 -5.42 12.57 -12.14
N LYS A 71 -6.48 13.35 -12.24
CA LYS A 71 -7.76 13.19 -11.55
C LYS A 71 -8.84 12.72 -12.51
N GLY A 72 -10.01 12.45 -11.95
CA GLY A 72 -11.22 12.13 -12.69
C GLY A 72 -11.68 10.69 -12.46
N ARG A 73 -13.00 10.52 -12.59
CA ARG A 73 -13.73 9.27 -12.41
C ARG A 73 -14.76 9.19 -13.52
N GLU A 74 -14.59 8.22 -14.41
CA GLU A 74 -15.40 8.07 -15.61
C GLU A 74 -16.01 6.68 -15.65
N ILE A 75 -17.33 6.57 -15.80
CA ILE A 75 -18.00 5.29 -16.05
C ILE A 75 -17.73 4.92 -17.52
N VAL A 76 -17.01 3.82 -17.73
CA VAL A 76 -16.61 3.32 -19.05
C VAL A 76 -17.38 2.07 -19.47
N GLY A 77 -18.20 1.52 -18.58
CA GLY A 77 -19.08 0.38 -18.85
C GLY A 77 -20.03 0.15 -17.69
N GLU A 78 -21.24 -0.32 -17.98
CA GLU A 78 -22.26 -0.52 -16.97
C GLU A 78 -23.28 -1.57 -17.42
N THR A 79 -23.75 -2.39 -16.46
CA THR A 79 -24.88 -3.32 -16.62
C THR A 79 -25.80 -3.21 -15.39
N GLU A 80 -26.80 -4.08 -15.29
CA GLU A 80 -27.63 -4.19 -14.09
C GLU A 80 -26.84 -4.71 -12.86
N ASP A 81 -25.76 -5.49 -13.07
CA ASP A 81 -25.01 -6.17 -12.02
C ASP A 81 -23.73 -5.48 -11.63
N TRP A 82 -23.12 -4.69 -12.50
CA TRP A 82 -21.81 -4.06 -12.27
C TRP A 82 -21.62 -2.74 -13.00
N VAL A 83 -20.63 -1.99 -12.57
CA VAL A 83 -20.11 -0.78 -13.20
C VAL A 83 -18.59 -0.90 -13.36
N ASP A 84 -18.07 -0.54 -14.53
CA ASP A 84 -16.65 -0.32 -14.78
C ASP A 84 -16.37 1.18 -14.70
N ILE A 85 -15.54 1.58 -13.75
CA ILE A 85 -15.16 2.98 -13.53
C ILE A 85 -13.66 3.14 -13.73
N ARG A 86 -13.28 4.05 -14.64
CA ARG A 86 -11.90 4.46 -14.90
C ARG A 86 -11.54 5.65 -14.04
N VAL A 87 -10.49 5.51 -13.25
CA VAL A 87 -10.09 6.47 -12.21
C VAL A 87 -8.67 6.93 -12.42
N GLY A 88 -8.43 8.23 -12.33
CA GLY A 88 -7.10 8.83 -12.47
C GLY A 88 -6.14 8.37 -11.37
N ALA A 89 -4.88 8.12 -11.72
CA ALA A 89 -3.88 7.55 -10.80
C ALA A 89 -3.59 8.42 -9.59
N GLY A 90 -3.75 9.74 -9.71
CA GLY A 90 -3.57 10.72 -8.63
C GLY A 90 -4.81 10.93 -7.75
N GLU A 91 -5.93 10.21 -7.98
CA GLU A 91 -7.06 10.26 -7.05
C GLU A 91 -6.67 9.63 -5.69
N VAL A 92 -7.11 10.26 -4.59
CA VAL A 92 -6.93 9.67 -3.25
C VAL A 92 -7.76 8.40 -3.15
N TRP A 93 -7.13 7.32 -2.73
CA TRP A 93 -7.77 6.00 -2.69
C TRP A 93 -9.05 5.99 -1.83
N ASP A 94 -8.99 6.51 -0.60
CA ASP A 94 -10.17 6.48 0.30
C ASP A 94 -11.31 7.40 -0.17
N ASP A 95 -11.00 8.48 -0.90
CA ASP A 95 -12.01 9.33 -1.54
C ASP A 95 -12.71 8.60 -2.68
N PHE A 96 -11.98 7.76 -3.44
CA PHE A 96 -12.57 6.88 -4.43
C PHE A 96 -13.48 5.82 -3.78
N VAL A 97 -13.03 5.18 -2.69
CA VAL A 97 -13.85 4.20 -1.96
C VAL A 97 -15.12 4.87 -1.39
N ALA A 98 -14.99 6.06 -0.80
CA ALA A 98 -16.14 6.82 -0.28
C ALA A 98 -17.15 7.14 -1.39
N TYR A 99 -16.66 7.56 -2.57
CA TYR A 99 -17.47 7.82 -3.75
C TYR A 99 -18.22 6.55 -4.21
N ALA A 100 -17.52 5.42 -4.32
CA ALA A 100 -18.12 4.15 -4.71
C ALA A 100 -19.26 3.74 -3.74
N VAL A 101 -19.02 3.85 -2.44
CA VAL A 101 -20.01 3.57 -1.39
C VAL A 101 -21.23 4.50 -1.52
N ALA A 102 -21.01 5.81 -1.72
CA ALA A 102 -22.09 6.78 -1.90
C ALA A 102 -22.94 6.52 -3.16
N CYS A 103 -22.34 5.93 -4.20
CA CYS A 103 -23.04 5.51 -5.42
C CYS A 103 -23.75 4.13 -5.26
N GLY A 104 -23.61 3.45 -4.12
CA GLY A 104 -24.18 2.12 -3.91
C GLY A 104 -23.41 1.00 -4.65
N TRP A 105 -22.12 1.18 -4.91
CA TRP A 105 -21.26 0.21 -5.59
C TRP A 105 -20.42 -0.58 -4.60
N TYR A 106 -20.52 -1.91 -4.68
CA TYR A 106 -19.97 -2.88 -3.75
C TYR A 106 -18.61 -3.40 -4.18
N GLY A 107 -17.79 -3.80 -3.20
CA GLY A 107 -16.52 -4.50 -3.37
C GLY A 107 -15.31 -3.74 -2.84
N ALA A 108 -15.34 -2.39 -2.81
CA ALA A 108 -14.23 -1.59 -2.32
C ALA A 108 -14.31 -1.22 -0.83
N GLU A 109 -15.43 -1.40 -0.17
CA GLU A 109 -15.73 -0.97 1.21
C GLU A 109 -14.74 -1.52 2.25
N ASN A 110 -14.25 -2.74 2.07
CA ASN A 110 -13.24 -3.36 2.94
C ASN A 110 -11.86 -2.69 2.83
N LEU A 111 -11.60 -1.97 1.74
CA LEU A 111 -10.35 -1.25 1.47
C LEU A 111 -10.40 0.22 1.94
N SER A 112 -11.38 0.56 2.75
CA SER A 112 -11.55 1.91 3.31
C SER A 112 -10.38 2.35 4.17
N LEU A 113 -10.11 3.67 4.16
CA LEU A 113 -9.07 4.33 4.96
C LEU A 113 -7.65 3.79 4.71
N ILE A 114 -7.37 3.15 3.55
CA ILE A 114 -6.00 2.84 3.16
C ILE A 114 -5.37 4.12 2.62
N PRO A 115 -4.25 4.60 3.19
CA PRO A 115 -3.58 5.80 2.71
C PRO A 115 -2.96 5.58 1.32
N GLY A 116 -2.90 6.63 0.52
CA GLY A 116 -2.26 6.63 -0.79
C GLY A 116 -3.22 6.96 -1.92
N GLU A 117 -2.79 6.68 -3.13
CA GLU A 117 -3.47 7.05 -4.37
C GLU A 117 -3.84 5.84 -5.20
N VAL A 118 -4.80 6.03 -6.11
CA VAL A 118 -5.35 4.99 -6.98
C VAL A 118 -4.26 4.30 -7.82
N GLY A 119 -3.32 5.04 -8.40
CA GLY A 119 -2.23 4.44 -9.18
C GLY A 119 -1.35 3.51 -8.33
N ALA A 120 -1.02 3.91 -7.11
CA ALA A 120 -0.25 3.11 -6.18
C ALA A 120 -1.00 1.84 -5.74
N SER A 121 -2.35 1.88 -5.70
CA SER A 121 -3.17 0.71 -5.35
C SER A 121 -2.96 -0.45 -6.32
N ALA A 122 -2.84 -0.15 -7.61
CA ALA A 122 -2.58 -1.15 -8.65
C ALA A 122 -1.13 -1.66 -8.63
N VAL A 123 -0.15 -0.78 -8.37
CA VAL A 123 1.27 -1.18 -8.29
C VAL A 123 1.49 -2.12 -7.10
N GLN A 124 0.94 -1.78 -5.93
CA GLN A 124 1.17 -2.48 -4.66
C GLN A 124 0.24 -3.68 -4.48
N ASN A 125 -0.83 -3.82 -5.28
CA ASN A 125 -1.94 -4.73 -4.98
C ASN A 125 -2.37 -4.55 -3.51
N ILE A 126 -2.81 -3.34 -3.15
CA ILE A 126 -3.23 -3.06 -1.78
C ILE A 126 -4.34 -4.02 -1.35
N GLY A 127 -4.38 -4.33 -0.06
CA GLY A 127 -5.39 -5.26 0.44
C GLY A 127 -5.57 -5.15 1.94
N ALA A 128 -6.80 -5.32 2.36
CA ALA A 128 -7.21 -5.36 3.75
C ALA A 128 -8.51 -6.16 3.90
N TYR A 129 -8.72 -6.75 5.07
CA TYR A 129 -9.97 -7.40 5.45
C TYR A 129 -10.55 -8.37 4.40
N GLY A 130 -9.66 -9.22 3.82
CA GLY A 130 -10.05 -10.28 2.90
C GLY A 130 -10.29 -9.83 1.45
N VAL A 131 -10.04 -8.56 1.13
CA VAL A 131 -10.14 -8.00 -0.24
C VAL A 131 -8.78 -7.45 -0.66
N GLU A 132 -8.42 -7.63 -1.93
CA GLU A 132 -7.24 -7.03 -2.56
C GLU A 132 -7.68 -6.20 -3.77
N ALA A 133 -6.88 -5.18 -4.15
CA ALA A 133 -7.17 -4.32 -5.31
C ALA A 133 -7.37 -5.13 -6.61
N LYS A 134 -6.60 -6.21 -6.79
CA LYS A 134 -6.74 -7.13 -7.93
C LYS A 134 -8.14 -7.71 -8.10
N ASP A 135 -8.89 -7.87 -6.99
CA ASP A 135 -10.25 -8.44 -7.04
C ASP A 135 -11.23 -7.49 -7.76
N LEU A 136 -10.86 -6.21 -7.83
CA LEU A 136 -11.66 -5.13 -8.42
C LEU A 136 -11.10 -4.62 -9.75
N ILE A 137 -9.77 -4.71 -9.97
CA ILE A 137 -9.09 -4.15 -11.14
C ILE A 137 -9.48 -4.93 -12.40
N ARG A 138 -9.85 -4.20 -13.46
CA ARG A 138 -10.08 -4.71 -14.81
C ARG A 138 -8.91 -4.41 -15.72
N PHE A 139 -8.49 -3.15 -15.72
CA PHE A 139 -7.40 -2.65 -16.58
C PHE A 139 -6.54 -1.66 -15.82
N VAL A 140 -5.26 -1.60 -16.19
CA VAL A 140 -4.30 -0.60 -15.75
C VAL A 140 -3.72 0.10 -16.97
N ASP A 141 -4.02 1.38 -17.13
CA ASP A 141 -3.46 2.23 -18.19
C ASP A 141 -2.12 2.79 -17.74
N THR A 142 -1.12 2.73 -18.59
CA THR A 142 0.27 3.10 -18.26
C THR A 142 0.95 3.86 -19.39
N VAL A 143 2.07 4.52 -19.03
CA VAL A 143 3.03 5.08 -19.98
C VAL A 143 4.40 4.43 -19.71
N CYS A 144 5.05 3.95 -20.76
CA CYS A 144 6.41 3.45 -20.70
C CYS A 144 7.39 4.62 -20.51
N LEU A 145 8.23 4.56 -19.48
CA LEU A 145 9.20 5.63 -19.16
C LEU A 145 10.26 5.82 -20.26
N GLU A 146 10.68 4.75 -20.91
CA GLU A 146 11.72 4.78 -21.91
C GLU A 146 11.23 5.31 -23.27
N THR A 147 10.00 4.91 -23.66
CA THR A 147 9.49 5.21 -25.01
C THR A 147 8.38 6.25 -25.06
N GLY A 148 7.80 6.61 -23.90
CA GLY A 148 6.60 7.44 -23.83
C GLY A 148 5.33 6.74 -24.35
N CYS A 149 5.42 5.50 -24.81
CA CYS A 149 4.29 4.77 -25.37
C CYS A 149 3.26 4.40 -24.31
N ARG A 150 1.99 4.55 -24.65
CA ARG A 150 0.87 4.13 -23.80
C ARG A 150 0.65 2.63 -23.96
N ARG A 151 0.39 1.96 -22.82
CA ARG A 151 0.00 0.56 -22.79
C ARG A 151 -1.09 0.33 -21.76
N ARG A 152 -2.10 -0.46 -22.12
CA ARG A 152 -3.10 -0.99 -21.20
C ARG A 152 -2.75 -2.43 -20.86
N PHE A 153 -2.77 -2.74 -19.58
CA PHE A 153 -2.63 -4.10 -19.05
C PHE A 153 -4.00 -4.58 -18.58
N ALA A 154 -4.39 -5.78 -18.98
CA ALA A 154 -5.50 -6.49 -18.36
C ALA A 154 -5.09 -6.98 -16.96
N ASN A 155 -6.06 -7.32 -16.11
CA ASN A 155 -5.79 -7.80 -14.75
C ASN A 155 -4.79 -8.97 -14.75
N GLU A 156 -4.99 -9.94 -15.64
CA GLU A 156 -4.17 -11.15 -15.77
C GLU A 156 -2.71 -10.83 -16.14
N GLU A 157 -2.49 -9.80 -16.96
CA GLU A 157 -1.15 -9.34 -17.36
C GLU A 157 -0.40 -8.65 -16.21
N CYS A 158 -1.12 -8.19 -15.18
CA CYS A 158 -0.53 -7.57 -14.01
C CYS A 158 0.12 -8.57 -13.04
N CYS A 159 -0.08 -9.87 -13.23
CA CYS A 159 0.54 -10.97 -12.46
C CYS A 159 0.43 -10.76 -10.93
N TYR A 160 -0.74 -10.37 -10.47
CA TYR A 160 -0.98 -10.03 -9.06
C TYR A 160 -0.80 -11.20 -8.11
N SER A 161 -0.07 -10.97 -7.02
CA SER A 161 -0.01 -11.83 -5.85
C SER A 161 0.01 -11.00 -4.56
N TYR A 162 0.17 -11.63 -3.41
CA TYR A 162 0.15 -10.92 -2.12
C TYR A 162 1.20 -9.79 -2.07
N ARG A 163 0.73 -8.54 -2.09
CA ARG A 163 1.56 -7.32 -2.13
C ARG A 163 2.49 -7.21 -3.34
N GLU A 164 2.20 -7.91 -4.42
CA GLU A 164 3.02 -7.96 -5.62
C GLU A 164 2.22 -7.74 -6.90
N SER A 165 2.89 -7.18 -7.89
CA SER A 165 2.44 -7.03 -9.26
C SER A 165 3.64 -7.07 -10.21
N VAL A 166 3.38 -7.18 -11.52
CA VAL A 166 4.41 -7.05 -12.56
C VAL A 166 5.17 -5.71 -12.45
N PHE A 167 4.50 -4.65 -11.99
CA PHE A 167 5.09 -3.32 -11.81
C PHE A 167 6.09 -3.23 -10.65
N LYS A 168 6.07 -4.19 -9.72
CA LYS A 168 7.06 -4.31 -8.64
C LYS A 168 8.19 -5.28 -8.96
N LYS A 169 8.06 -6.10 -10.01
CA LYS A 169 9.01 -7.13 -10.44
C LYS A 169 9.60 -6.81 -11.81
N GLU A 170 9.18 -7.50 -12.85
CA GLU A 170 9.79 -7.48 -14.19
C GLU A 170 9.70 -6.10 -14.86
N LEU A 171 8.65 -5.34 -14.53
CA LEU A 171 8.42 -4.00 -15.07
C LEU A 171 8.71 -2.88 -14.06
N LYS A 172 9.40 -3.19 -12.96
CA LYS A 172 9.77 -2.18 -11.96
C LYS A 172 10.56 -1.04 -12.60
N GLY A 173 10.07 0.20 -12.41
CA GLY A 173 10.70 1.39 -12.95
C GLY A 173 10.58 1.57 -14.47
N LYS A 174 9.78 0.74 -15.16
CA LYS A 174 9.59 0.85 -16.63
C LYS A 174 8.28 1.52 -17.02
N TYR A 175 7.26 1.45 -16.18
CA TYR A 175 5.93 1.97 -16.48
C TYR A 175 5.41 2.84 -15.35
N ILE A 176 4.72 3.91 -15.72
CA ILE A 176 3.96 4.76 -14.82
C ILE A 176 2.47 4.48 -15.03
N VAL A 177 1.76 4.17 -13.95
CA VAL A 177 0.31 4.02 -13.97
C VAL A 177 -0.34 5.40 -14.09
N THR A 178 -1.23 5.56 -15.06
CA THR A 178 -1.95 6.82 -15.31
C THR A 178 -3.43 6.75 -14.92
N HIS A 179 -4.06 5.58 -15.13
CA HIS A 179 -5.43 5.32 -14.72
C HIS A 179 -5.59 3.85 -14.34
N VAL A 180 -6.59 3.59 -13.50
CA VAL A 180 -7.01 2.22 -13.17
C VAL A 180 -8.51 2.10 -13.41
N THR A 181 -8.93 1.05 -14.11
CA THR A 181 -10.34 0.73 -14.31
C THR A 181 -10.73 -0.35 -13.31
N PHE A 182 -11.71 -0.04 -12.45
CA PHE A 182 -12.26 -0.96 -11.46
C PHE A 182 -13.63 -1.43 -11.88
N ARG A 183 -13.92 -2.72 -11.65
CA ARG A 183 -15.27 -3.28 -11.73
C ARG A 183 -15.84 -3.41 -10.33
N LEU A 184 -16.96 -2.74 -10.08
CA LEU A 184 -17.68 -2.74 -8.81
C LEU A 184 -19.07 -3.33 -9.01
N GLY A 185 -19.55 -4.08 -8.01
CA GLY A 185 -20.87 -4.68 -8.03
C GLY A 185 -21.98 -3.68 -7.70
N LYS A 186 -23.18 -3.92 -8.20
CA LYS A 186 -24.40 -3.16 -7.85
C LYS A 186 -25.31 -3.92 -6.88
N ARG A 187 -24.97 -5.14 -6.55
CA ARG A 187 -25.69 -5.99 -5.59
C ARG A 187 -24.84 -6.26 -4.36
N PRO A 188 -25.45 -6.41 -3.17
CA PRO A 188 -24.72 -6.74 -1.94
C PRO A 188 -23.90 -8.03 -2.08
N ALA A 189 -22.59 -7.93 -1.77
CA ALA A 189 -21.67 -9.06 -1.75
C ALA A 189 -20.59 -8.81 -0.68
N PHE A 190 -21.01 -8.76 0.59
CA PHE A 190 -20.13 -8.40 1.70
C PHE A 190 -19.15 -9.52 2.06
N ARG A 191 -17.88 -9.14 2.35
CA ARG A 191 -16.86 -9.99 2.94
C ARG A 191 -16.64 -9.58 4.40
N LEU A 192 -17.21 -10.31 5.34
CA LEU A 192 -17.27 -9.93 6.75
C LEU A 192 -16.40 -10.83 7.67
N ASP A 193 -15.84 -11.92 7.14
CA ASP A 193 -15.16 -12.95 7.93
C ASP A 193 -13.78 -12.53 8.44
N TYR A 194 -13.26 -11.39 7.96
CA TYR A 194 -11.94 -10.88 8.31
C TYR A 194 -12.00 -9.71 9.28
N GLY A 195 -11.06 -9.70 10.23
CA GLY A 195 -10.71 -8.50 10.99
C GLY A 195 -11.73 -8.03 12.02
N ASN A 196 -12.63 -8.88 12.49
CA ASN A 196 -13.70 -8.57 13.44
C ASN A 196 -14.78 -7.59 12.90
N ILE A 197 -14.96 -7.51 11.58
CA ILE A 197 -15.99 -6.63 10.99
C ILE A 197 -17.38 -6.99 11.54
N GLN A 198 -17.72 -8.29 11.61
CA GLN A 198 -19.00 -8.75 12.16
C GLN A 198 -19.21 -8.29 13.62
N ALA A 199 -18.18 -8.41 14.45
CA ALA A 199 -18.25 -7.96 15.84
C ALA A 199 -18.43 -6.44 15.93
N GLU A 200 -17.77 -5.67 15.05
CA GLU A 200 -17.88 -4.23 15.00
C GLU A 200 -19.24 -3.74 14.48
N LEU A 201 -19.93 -4.55 13.69
CA LEU A 201 -21.32 -4.30 13.26
C LEU A 201 -22.34 -4.53 14.40
N GLY A 202 -21.93 -5.22 15.49
CA GLY A 202 -22.75 -5.38 16.69
C GLY A 202 -24.07 -6.15 16.46
N GLY A 203 -24.13 -7.03 15.46
CA GLY A 203 -25.32 -7.79 15.10
C GLY A 203 -26.32 -7.01 14.22
N ALA A 204 -26.00 -5.79 13.82
CA ALA A 204 -26.80 -5.06 12.83
C ALA A 204 -26.68 -5.72 11.45
N GLU A 205 -27.74 -5.63 10.65
CA GLU A 205 -27.72 -6.08 9.27
C GLU A 205 -26.69 -5.29 8.46
N PRO A 206 -25.81 -5.97 7.68
CA PRO A 206 -24.76 -5.30 6.96
C PRO A 206 -25.33 -4.35 5.90
N THR A 207 -24.88 -3.11 5.92
CA THR A 207 -25.10 -2.14 4.84
C THR A 207 -23.74 -1.71 4.29
N LEU A 208 -23.70 -1.22 3.05
CA LEU A 208 -22.45 -0.78 2.41
C LEU A 208 -21.72 0.29 3.24
N GLU A 209 -22.44 1.31 3.68
CA GLU A 209 -21.91 2.34 4.57
C GLU A 209 -21.56 1.76 5.96
N GLY A 210 -22.38 0.87 6.52
CA GLY A 210 -22.12 0.22 7.81
C GLY A 210 -20.79 -0.55 7.80
N VAL A 211 -20.51 -1.32 6.75
CA VAL A 211 -19.25 -2.05 6.58
C VAL A 211 -18.08 -1.08 6.44
N ARG A 212 -18.20 -0.03 5.60
CA ARG A 212 -17.17 1.01 5.48
C ARG A 212 -16.85 1.63 6.84
N GLN A 213 -17.85 2.03 7.61
CA GLN A 213 -17.65 2.65 8.93
C GLN A 213 -17.05 1.67 9.95
N ALA A 214 -17.43 0.41 9.93
CA ALA A 214 -16.83 -0.63 10.77
C ALA A 214 -15.32 -0.78 10.46
N VAL A 215 -14.94 -0.86 9.18
CA VAL A 215 -13.54 -0.92 8.76
C VAL A 215 -12.77 0.33 9.22
N ILE A 216 -13.33 1.52 9.04
CA ILE A 216 -12.71 2.78 9.49
C ILE A 216 -12.47 2.78 11.01
N ARG A 217 -13.47 2.37 11.83
CA ARG A 217 -13.30 2.28 13.29
C ARG A 217 -12.21 1.29 13.67
N ILE A 218 -12.22 0.09 13.10
CA ILE A 218 -11.20 -0.94 13.37
C ILE A 218 -9.80 -0.41 13.03
N ARG A 219 -9.65 0.28 11.88
CA ARG A 219 -8.36 0.82 11.46
C ARG A 219 -7.88 1.93 12.37
N ARG A 220 -8.74 2.90 12.72
CA ARG A 220 -8.41 4.00 13.65
C ARG A 220 -8.04 3.50 15.05
N ALA A 221 -8.65 2.42 15.52
CA ALA A 221 -8.30 1.81 16.80
C ALA A 221 -6.90 1.17 16.81
N LYS A 222 -6.43 0.66 15.66
CA LYS A 222 -5.18 -0.11 15.54
C LYS A 222 -4.01 0.65 14.92
N LEU A 223 -4.28 1.59 14.01
CA LEU A 223 -3.24 2.25 13.21
C LEU A 223 -3.15 3.74 13.59
N PRO A 224 -1.94 4.30 13.70
CA PRO A 224 -1.77 5.71 13.91
C PRO A 224 -2.10 6.49 12.63
N ASP A 225 -2.72 7.66 12.78
CA ASP A 225 -2.89 8.60 11.68
C ASP A 225 -1.51 9.15 11.27
N PRO A 226 -1.05 8.95 10.02
CA PRO A 226 0.26 9.42 9.59
C PRO A 226 0.41 10.94 9.61
N LYS A 227 -0.69 11.69 9.63
CA LYS A 227 -0.67 13.15 9.80
C LYS A 227 -0.30 13.58 11.22
N LEU A 228 -0.54 12.71 12.22
CA LEU A 228 -0.24 12.97 13.63
C LEU A 228 1.04 12.26 14.08
N LEU A 229 1.30 11.08 13.55
CA LEU A 229 2.45 10.26 13.90
C LEU A 229 2.99 9.57 12.64
N GLY A 230 4.10 10.06 12.12
CA GLY A 230 4.68 9.61 10.86
C GLY A 230 4.89 8.09 10.82
N ASN A 231 4.38 7.43 9.77
CA ASN A 231 4.49 5.99 9.57
C ASN A 231 4.21 5.59 8.12
N GLY A 232 4.53 4.36 7.75
CA GLY A 232 4.22 3.78 6.43
C GLY A 232 3.22 2.61 6.50
N GLY A 233 2.36 2.58 7.51
CA GLY A 233 1.49 1.41 7.75
C GLY A 233 2.29 0.21 8.24
N SER A 234 1.91 -0.99 7.80
CA SER A 234 2.68 -2.21 8.12
C SER A 234 4.05 -2.16 7.49
N PHE A 235 5.10 -2.16 8.30
CA PHE A 235 6.48 -2.06 7.81
C PHE A 235 6.99 -3.38 7.23
N PHE A 236 6.54 -4.52 7.76
CA PHE A 236 6.99 -5.85 7.34
C PHE A 236 5.88 -6.65 6.69
N MET A 237 6.24 -7.45 5.71
CA MET A 237 5.38 -8.50 5.16
C MET A 237 5.22 -9.64 6.16
N ASN A 238 4.05 -10.28 6.14
CA ASN A 238 3.86 -11.53 6.85
C ASN A 238 4.68 -12.65 6.16
N PRO A 239 5.61 -13.31 6.87
CA PRO A 239 6.43 -14.36 6.28
C PRO A 239 5.58 -15.58 5.93
N VAL A 240 5.95 -16.23 4.83
CA VAL A 240 5.38 -17.49 4.38
C VAL A 240 6.45 -18.57 4.46
N VAL A 241 6.25 -19.55 5.35
CA VAL A 241 7.21 -20.62 5.64
C VAL A 241 6.69 -21.99 5.16
N PRO A 242 7.55 -22.99 4.95
CA PRO A 242 7.12 -24.38 4.76
C PRO A 242 6.30 -24.90 5.95
N ALA A 243 5.34 -25.81 5.71
CA ALA A 243 4.50 -26.38 6.77
C ALA A 243 5.35 -27.05 7.87
N GLU A 244 6.39 -27.80 7.52
CA GLU A 244 7.31 -28.46 8.46
C GLU A 244 7.98 -27.45 9.42
N GLN A 245 8.42 -26.30 8.89
CA GLN A 245 9.01 -25.24 9.71
C GLN A 245 7.97 -24.66 10.68
N PHE A 246 6.74 -24.47 10.21
CA PHE A 246 5.65 -23.99 11.06
C PHE A 246 5.31 -25.02 12.16
N GLU A 247 5.21 -26.30 11.84
CA GLU A 247 4.92 -27.38 12.82
C GLU A 247 5.97 -27.42 13.94
N ALA A 248 7.26 -27.33 13.60
CA ALA A 248 8.33 -27.25 14.57
C ALA A 248 8.22 -25.99 15.46
N LEU A 249 7.79 -24.85 14.90
CA LEU A 249 7.55 -23.63 15.67
C LEU A 249 6.31 -23.75 16.56
N ALA A 250 5.23 -24.35 16.08
CA ALA A 250 3.97 -24.54 16.82
C ALA A 250 4.15 -25.43 18.06
N GLN A 251 5.06 -26.42 18.03
CA GLN A 251 5.44 -27.19 19.22
C GLN A 251 6.06 -26.32 20.33
N ARG A 252 6.84 -25.31 19.95
CA ARG A 252 7.48 -24.38 20.89
C ARG A 252 6.57 -23.22 21.30
N PHE A 253 5.64 -22.84 20.42
CA PHE A 253 4.74 -21.70 20.56
C PHE A 253 3.30 -22.11 20.14
N PRO A 254 2.57 -22.84 21.02
CA PRO A 254 1.26 -23.41 20.67
C PRO A 254 0.17 -22.38 20.33
N ASP A 255 0.35 -21.13 20.77
CA ASP A 255 -0.55 -20.01 20.50
C ASP A 255 -0.19 -19.20 19.23
N MET A 256 0.76 -19.68 18.40
CA MET A 256 1.17 -19.02 17.18
C MET A 256 0.04 -19.04 16.14
N PRO A 257 -0.51 -17.87 15.75
CA PRO A 257 -1.52 -17.82 14.72
C PRO A 257 -0.92 -18.14 13.35
N CYS A 258 -1.73 -18.78 12.49
CA CYS A 258 -1.31 -19.15 11.15
C CYS A 258 -2.46 -19.10 10.15
N TYR A 259 -2.09 -18.96 8.88
CA TYR A 259 -3.03 -18.98 7.76
C TYR A 259 -2.46 -19.88 6.67
N PRO A 260 -3.12 -20.98 6.32
CA PRO A 260 -2.71 -21.82 5.19
C PRO A 260 -2.69 -21.03 3.88
N VAL A 261 -1.68 -21.28 3.05
CA VAL A 261 -1.58 -20.73 1.69
C VAL A 261 -1.27 -21.84 0.70
N ALA A 262 -1.43 -21.57 -0.59
CA ALA A 262 -1.18 -22.57 -1.63
C ALA A 262 0.24 -23.16 -1.54
N GLY A 263 0.39 -24.41 -2.02
CA GLY A 263 1.68 -25.10 -2.09
C GLY A 263 2.18 -25.65 -0.76
N GLY A 264 1.29 -26.00 0.19
CA GLY A 264 1.69 -26.61 1.47
C GLY A 264 2.51 -25.66 2.35
N ARG A 265 2.28 -24.35 2.24
CA ARG A 265 2.98 -23.32 3.01
C ARG A 265 2.04 -22.63 3.99
N VAL A 266 2.61 -21.97 4.98
CA VAL A 266 1.87 -21.31 6.05
C VAL A 266 2.35 -19.86 6.19
N LYS A 267 1.40 -18.92 6.18
CA LYS A 267 1.66 -17.51 6.47
C LYS A 267 1.51 -17.25 7.96
N ILE A 268 2.55 -16.67 8.57
CA ILE A 268 2.59 -16.32 9.99
C ILE A 268 2.45 -14.79 10.12
N PRO A 269 1.59 -14.27 11.03
CA PRO A 269 1.52 -12.84 11.28
C PRO A 269 2.82 -12.27 11.84
N ALA A 270 3.52 -11.42 11.07
CA ALA A 270 4.75 -10.80 11.53
C ALA A 270 4.54 -9.92 12.78
N GLY A 271 3.37 -9.30 12.92
CA GLY A 271 3.03 -8.53 14.11
C GLY A 271 3.06 -9.38 15.40
N TRP A 272 2.60 -10.63 15.33
CA TRP A 272 2.69 -11.56 16.48
C TRP A 272 4.14 -11.89 16.80
N LEU A 273 4.97 -12.19 15.78
CA LEU A 273 6.40 -12.49 15.98
C LEU A 273 7.14 -11.31 16.65
N ILE A 274 6.88 -10.10 16.18
CA ILE A 274 7.49 -8.86 16.68
C ILE A 274 7.03 -8.58 18.13
N ASP A 275 5.74 -8.75 18.43
CA ASP A 275 5.18 -8.59 19.77
C ASP A 275 5.78 -9.61 20.75
N ARG A 276 5.91 -10.88 20.33
CA ARG A 276 6.58 -11.94 21.13
C ARG A 276 8.09 -11.72 21.32
N CYS A 277 8.74 -10.91 20.50
CA CYS A 277 10.09 -10.41 20.74
C CYS A 277 10.12 -9.22 21.73
N GLY A 278 8.95 -8.73 22.15
CA GLY A 278 8.81 -7.64 23.12
C GLY A 278 9.14 -6.26 22.55
N TRP A 279 8.98 -6.06 21.23
CA TRP A 279 9.26 -4.78 20.58
C TRP A 279 8.11 -3.79 20.65
N LYS A 280 6.88 -4.24 20.83
CA LYS A 280 5.70 -3.38 20.87
C LYS A 280 5.85 -2.27 21.93
N GLY A 281 5.71 -1.02 21.51
CA GLY A 281 5.91 0.15 22.35
C GLY A 281 7.38 0.51 22.67
N LYS A 282 8.38 -0.22 22.12
CA LYS A 282 9.81 0.10 22.30
C LYS A 282 10.35 1.00 21.20
N SER A 283 11.39 1.77 21.53
CA SER A 283 12.04 2.71 20.62
C SER A 283 13.56 2.52 20.58
N ILE A 284 14.15 2.96 19.48
CA ILE A 284 15.59 3.24 19.33
C ILE A 284 15.68 4.69 18.82
N GLY A 285 16.25 5.57 19.62
CA GLY A 285 16.28 6.99 19.32
C GLY A 285 14.86 7.57 19.16
N ARG A 286 14.59 8.18 18.02
CA ARG A 286 13.27 8.76 17.67
C ARG A 286 12.40 7.86 16.80
N ALA A 287 12.83 6.64 16.54
CA ALA A 287 12.06 5.59 15.87
C ALA A 287 11.47 4.63 16.90
N ALA A 288 10.20 4.24 16.74
CA ALA A 288 9.54 3.31 17.66
C ALA A 288 8.68 2.28 16.93
N VAL A 289 8.44 1.14 17.60
CA VAL A 289 7.38 0.20 17.24
C VAL A 289 6.09 0.66 17.91
N TYR A 290 5.05 0.85 17.11
CA TYR A 290 3.78 1.41 17.63
C TYR A 290 3.15 0.52 18.70
N GLU A 291 2.66 1.13 19.77
CA GLU A 291 2.16 0.44 20.97
C GLU A 291 0.88 -0.40 20.73
N ARG A 292 0.07 -0.05 19.71
CA ARG A 292 -1.19 -0.76 19.41
C ARG A 292 -1.03 -1.78 18.29
N GLN A 293 0.02 -1.65 17.45
CA GLN A 293 0.26 -2.55 16.31
C GLN A 293 1.75 -2.73 16.07
N ALA A 294 2.28 -3.89 16.41
CA ALA A 294 3.71 -4.19 16.33
C ALA A 294 4.30 -4.19 14.90
N LEU A 295 3.43 -4.30 13.86
CA LEU A 295 3.86 -4.17 12.45
C LEU A 295 4.19 -2.74 12.05
N VAL A 296 3.72 -1.73 12.80
CA VAL A 296 3.86 -0.33 12.41
C VAL A 296 5.08 0.29 13.10
N LEU A 297 6.02 0.75 12.31
CA LEU A 297 7.13 1.58 12.78
C LEU A 297 6.73 3.05 12.64
N VAL A 298 7.03 3.85 13.65
CA VAL A 298 6.63 5.24 13.74
C VAL A 298 7.81 6.16 13.96
N ASN A 299 7.71 7.38 13.42
CA ASN A 299 8.56 8.51 13.67
C ASN A 299 7.98 9.32 14.84
N LEU A 300 8.64 9.33 15.98
CA LEU A 300 8.22 10.09 17.17
C LEU A 300 8.43 11.62 17.04
N GLY A 301 8.88 12.05 15.88
CA GLY A 301 9.19 13.44 15.56
C GLY A 301 10.69 13.64 15.35
N GLY A 302 11.08 14.01 14.13
CA GLY A 302 12.46 14.29 13.73
C GLY A 302 13.39 13.08 13.65
N ALA A 303 12.86 11.84 13.57
CA ALA A 303 13.67 10.68 13.21
C ALA A 303 14.13 10.78 11.76
N SER A 304 15.36 10.40 11.48
CA SER A 304 15.84 10.19 10.12
C SER A 304 15.36 8.82 9.58
N GLY A 305 15.30 8.69 8.24
CA GLY A 305 14.99 7.40 7.63
C GLY A 305 16.01 6.31 8.00
N LYS A 306 17.26 6.68 8.28
CA LYS A 306 18.30 5.75 8.77
C LYS A 306 17.98 5.22 10.17
N GLU A 307 17.43 6.04 11.08
CA GLU A 307 17.00 5.60 12.41
C GLU A 307 15.82 4.62 12.32
N ILE A 308 14.83 4.90 11.44
CA ILE A 308 13.73 3.95 11.18
C ILE A 308 14.26 2.63 10.63
N LEU A 309 15.19 2.68 9.68
CA LEU A 309 15.82 1.48 9.11
C LEU A 309 16.62 0.69 10.15
N GLN A 310 17.36 1.36 11.02
CA GLN A 310 18.11 0.73 12.12
C GLN A 310 17.16 -0.01 13.09
N LEU A 311 16.04 0.62 13.46
CA LEU A 311 15.01 -0.03 14.25
C LEU A 311 14.45 -1.26 13.54
N ALA A 312 14.12 -1.14 12.24
CA ALA A 312 13.60 -2.24 11.45
C ALA A 312 14.56 -3.43 11.39
N GLN A 313 15.87 -3.18 11.23
CA GLN A 313 16.91 -4.19 11.23
C GLN A 313 17.02 -4.90 12.60
N ALA A 314 16.98 -4.14 13.71
CA ALA A 314 17.01 -4.71 15.06
C ALA A 314 15.78 -5.59 15.32
N VAL A 315 14.58 -5.16 14.90
CA VAL A 315 13.35 -5.96 14.99
C VAL A 315 13.46 -7.25 14.18
N ALA A 316 13.91 -7.17 12.92
CA ALA A 316 14.04 -8.32 12.04
C ALA A 316 15.07 -9.33 12.58
N HIS A 317 16.19 -8.85 13.13
CA HIS A 317 17.22 -9.69 13.78
C HIS A 317 16.65 -10.43 14.98
N SER A 318 15.95 -9.75 15.88
CA SER A 318 15.31 -10.37 17.05
C SER A 318 14.31 -11.46 16.69
N VAL A 319 13.54 -11.26 15.60
CA VAL A 319 12.60 -12.28 15.10
C VAL A 319 13.36 -13.49 14.56
N LYS A 320 14.43 -13.27 13.80
CA LYS A 320 15.27 -14.34 13.25
C LYS A 320 15.92 -15.15 14.36
N ASP A 321 16.48 -14.49 15.39
CA ASP A 321 17.16 -15.16 16.52
C ASP A 321 16.18 -16.01 17.33
N LYS A 322 14.99 -15.49 17.61
CA LYS A 322 14.02 -16.17 18.45
C LYS A 322 13.27 -17.29 17.73
N PHE A 323 12.89 -17.09 16.47
CA PHE A 323 12.01 -17.98 15.71
C PHE A 323 12.70 -18.68 14.53
N GLY A 324 13.90 -18.27 14.11
CA GLY A 324 14.52 -18.74 12.88
C GLY A 324 13.77 -18.28 11.60
N VAL A 325 12.88 -17.29 11.73
CA VAL A 325 12.05 -16.77 10.63
C VAL A 325 12.56 -15.41 10.20
N THR A 326 12.79 -15.24 8.90
CA THR A 326 13.16 -13.94 8.33
C THR A 326 11.91 -13.15 7.95
N ILE A 327 11.79 -11.91 8.42
CA ILE A 327 10.77 -10.95 7.97
C ILE A 327 11.42 -9.90 7.07
N ALA A 328 10.74 -9.56 5.98
CA ALA A 328 11.22 -8.57 5.01
C ALA A 328 10.35 -7.31 5.04
N PRO A 329 10.94 -6.13 4.78
CA PRO A 329 10.15 -4.90 4.64
C PRO A 329 9.11 -4.99 3.52
N GLU A 330 7.89 -4.50 3.79
CA GLU A 330 6.88 -4.20 2.77
C GLU A 330 7.09 -2.77 2.23
N VAL A 331 7.57 -1.87 3.09
CA VAL A 331 7.91 -0.49 2.75
C VAL A 331 9.10 -0.45 1.81
N ASN A 332 9.01 0.35 0.75
CA ASN A 332 10.11 0.58 -0.17
C ASN A 332 11.10 1.56 0.45
N ILE A 333 12.36 1.14 0.56
CA ILE A 333 13.47 1.94 1.09
C ILE A 333 14.16 2.63 -0.08
N ILE A 334 14.25 3.97 -0.02
CA ILE A 334 14.83 4.84 -1.04
C ILE A 334 16.09 5.52 -0.48
#